data_7cfba379b6073f0d16e7ea98d9c84520
#
_entry.id   7cfba379b6073f0d16e7ea98d9c84520
#
_cell.length_a   1.000
_cell.length_b   1.000
_cell.length_c   1.000
_cell.angle_alpha   90.00
_cell.angle_beta   90.00
_cell.angle_gamma   90.00
#
_symmetry.space_group_name_H-M   'P 1'
#
loop_
_entity.id
_entity.type
_entity.pdbx_description
1 polymer ?
#
loop_
_entity_poly.entity_id
_entity_poly.type
_entity_poly.pdbx_seq_one_letter_code
_entity_poly.pdbx_strand_id
1 'polypeptide(L)'
;LVKQGYKGRVYCSSATRELCAILLPDSGRLQEEQAEYANRHEFSRHKPALPLYTQEDVQQALGLCQPVDYGERFPVAPGVEACLRDAGHIIGSAIVELWAAGREGRKKLVFSGDLGNRYAPLMPDPAIIADADVLLLESTYGDRDHRSLQETLDEFAAILDDAADGGGNVLIPAFAVGRSQEILYRLGELYQAGRLKQQKVFLDSPMAIAASEVHQRHRRLFDKEALATLGRSGGNPQAFLPPLQYTRNTEESMAINRITGGAIIIAGSGMCTGGRIRHHLKYNLWRKEAHVIIVGFQAQGTPGRALVDGAKKLTLLGEPIAVKARV
;
A
#
# COMPACT_ATOMS: atom_id res chain seq x y z
N LEU A 1 1.22 -14.41 18.09
CA LEU A 1 0.13 -14.91 18.94
C LEU A 1 -0.16 -16.39 18.64
N VAL A 2 -0.47 -16.77 17.38
CA VAL A 2 -0.80 -18.15 17.01
C VAL A 2 0.35 -19.10 17.31
N LYS A 3 1.59 -18.76 16.91
CA LYS A 3 2.82 -19.47 17.28
C LYS A 3 2.98 -19.67 18.80
N GLN A 4 2.40 -18.78 19.61
CA GLN A 4 2.41 -18.83 21.07
C GLN A 4 1.17 -19.53 21.66
N GLY A 5 0.39 -20.21 20.84
CA GLY A 5 -0.75 -21.02 21.27
C GLY A 5 -2.11 -20.33 21.25
N TYR A 6 -2.23 -19.13 20.67
CA TYR A 6 -3.55 -18.51 20.50
C TYR A 6 -4.40 -19.31 19.50
N LYS A 7 -5.61 -19.66 19.91
CA LYS A 7 -6.59 -20.44 19.13
C LYS A 7 -7.95 -19.76 19.00
N GLY A 8 -8.06 -18.52 19.48
CA GLY A 8 -9.29 -17.74 19.41
C GLY A 8 -9.55 -17.19 18.01
N ARG A 9 -10.75 -16.65 17.80
CA ARG A 9 -11.13 -16.01 16.54
C ARG A 9 -10.39 -14.69 16.36
N VAL A 10 -10.05 -14.36 15.10
CA VAL A 10 -9.51 -13.08 14.68
C VAL A 10 -10.55 -12.40 13.78
N TYR A 11 -11.28 -11.44 14.32
CA TYR A 11 -12.32 -10.74 13.58
C TYR A 11 -11.72 -9.70 12.65
N CYS A 12 -12.18 -9.64 11.40
CA CYS A 12 -11.73 -8.68 10.40
C CYS A 12 -12.79 -8.48 9.32
N SER A 13 -12.66 -7.47 8.48
CA SER A 13 -13.51 -7.36 7.29
C SER A 13 -13.17 -8.45 6.26
N SER A 14 -14.10 -8.76 5.36
CA SER A 14 -13.86 -9.74 4.28
C SER A 14 -12.68 -9.35 3.39
N ALA A 15 -12.55 -8.06 3.05
CA ALA A 15 -11.43 -7.56 2.27
C ALA A 15 -10.10 -7.67 3.02
N THR A 16 -10.06 -7.36 4.32
CA THR A 16 -8.87 -7.55 5.16
C THR A 16 -8.43 -9.00 5.19
N ARG A 17 -9.35 -9.96 5.32
CA ARG A 17 -9.01 -11.39 5.26
C ARG A 17 -8.32 -11.77 3.96
N GLU A 18 -8.82 -11.29 2.82
CA GLU A 18 -8.23 -11.58 1.51
C GLU A 18 -6.86 -10.89 1.34
N LEU A 19 -6.71 -9.65 1.81
CA LEU A 19 -5.41 -8.97 1.82
C LEU A 19 -4.41 -9.68 2.72
N CYS A 20 -4.81 -10.12 3.91
CA CYS A 20 -3.96 -10.91 4.80
C CYS A 20 -3.48 -12.21 4.14
N ALA A 21 -4.32 -12.85 3.33
CA ALA A 21 -3.94 -14.06 2.59
C ALA A 21 -2.86 -13.81 1.50
N ILE A 22 -2.66 -12.55 1.09
CA ILE A 22 -1.58 -12.14 0.17
C ILE A 22 -0.35 -11.67 0.94
N LEU A 23 -0.55 -10.80 1.93
CA LEU A 23 0.54 -10.09 2.61
C LEU A 23 1.27 -10.94 3.64
N LEU A 24 0.54 -11.71 4.45
CA LEU A 24 1.13 -12.48 5.54
C LEU A 24 2.04 -13.63 5.06
N PRO A 25 1.70 -14.40 4.00
CA PRO A 25 2.63 -15.40 3.46
C PRO A 25 3.94 -14.79 2.96
N ASP A 26 3.89 -13.65 2.27
CA ASP A 26 5.11 -12.93 1.84
C ASP A 26 5.94 -12.47 3.04
N SER A 27 5.27 -11.95 4.07
CA SER A 27 5.94 -11.55 5.31
C SER A 27 6.58 -12.74 6.03
N GLY A 28 5.90 -13.90 6.11
CA GLY A 28 6.44 -15.13 6.69
C GLY A 28 7.68 -15.61 5.93
N ARG A 29 7.62 -15.64 4.59
CA ARG A 29 8.75 -15.97 3.72
C ARG A 29 9.95 -15.05 3.97
N LEU A 30 9.72 -13.74 4.06
CA LEU A 30 10.80 -12.77 4.34
C LEU A 30 11.43 -13.00 5.72
N GLN A 31 10.65 -13.37 6.75
CA GLN A 31 11.19 -13.70 8.07
C GLN A 31 12.08 -14.96 8.01
N GLU A 32 11.67 -15.98 7.26
CA GLU A 32 12.44 -17.21 7.07
C GLU A 32 13.75 -16.92 6.30
N GLU A 33 13.69 -16.21 5.17
CA GLU A 33 14.86 -15.79 4.39
C GLU A 33 15.86 -14.94 5.20
N GLN A 34 15.35 -14.01 6.04
CA GLN A 34 16.20 -13.20 6.90
C GLN A 34 16.91 -14.03 7.97
N ALA A 35 16.22 -14.99 8.58
CA ALA A 35 16.81 -15.90 9.56
C ALA A 35 17.89 -16.79 8.91
N GLU A 36 17.63 -17.34 7.74
CA GLU A 36 18.61 -18.12 6.97
C GLU A 36 19.83 -17.29 6.60
N TYR A 37 19.60 -16.05 6.11
CA TYR A 37 20.69 -15.13 5.77
C TYR A 37 21.55 -14.81 6.99
N ALA A 38 20.90 -14.51 8.13
CA ALA A 38 21.60 -14.22 9.38
C ALA A 38 22.45 -15.42 9.88
N ASN A 39 21.94 -16.65 9.74
CA ASN A 39 22.68 -17.86 10.08
C ASN A 39 23.87 -18.12 9.14
N ARG A 40 23.66 -17.92 7.83
CA ARG A 40 24.72 -18.11 6.82
C ARG A 40 25.89 -17.14 7.00
N HIS A 41 25.60 -15.90 7.40
CA HIS A 41 26.61 -14.85 7.60
C HIS A 41 27.02 -14.63 9.05
N GLU A 42 26.51 -15.42 9.99
CA GLU A 42 26.87 -15.47 11.42
C GLU A 42 26.81 -14.13 12.18
N PHE A 43 25.98 -13.16 11.71
CA PHE A 43 25.89 -11.85 12.35
C PHE A 43 24.81 -11.78 13.44
N SER A 44 23.96 -12.80 13.59
CA SER A 44 22.93 -12.83 14.62
C SER A 44 23.52 -13.07 16.02
N ARG A 45 22.95 -12.40 17.03
CA ARG A 45 23.22 -12.68 18.43
C ARG A 45 22.63 -14.03 18.89
N HIS A 46 21.64 -14.55 18.20
CA HIS A 46 21.01 -15.84 18.46
C HIS A 46 21.59 -16.91 17.54
N LYS A 47 21.90 -18.09 18.08
CA LYS A 47 22.48 -19.22 17.36
C LYS A 47 21.64 -20.48 17.60
N PRO A 48 20.83 -20.93 16.65
CA PRO A 48 20.56 -20.30 15.37
C PRO A 48 19.63 -19.09 15.50
N ALA A 49 19.69 -18.17 14.52
CA ALA A 49 18.66 -17.16 14.32
C ALA A 49 17.38 -17.87 13.87
N LEU A 50 16.26 -17.55 14.48
CA LEU A 50 14.95 -18.11 14.13
C LEU A 50 14.03 -17.01 13.59
N PRO A 51 13.14 -17.31 12.63
CA PRO A 51 12.12 -16.37 12.19
C PRO A 51 11.14 -16.07 13.32
N LEU A 52 10.62 -14.85 13.38
CA LEU A 52 9.58 -14.46 14.33
C LEU A 52 8.35 -15.36 14.16
N TYR A 53 8.01 -15.65 12.92
CA TYR A 53 6.96 -16.59 12.51
C TYR A 53 7.28 -17.11 11.09
N THR A 54 6.70 -18.25 10.76
CA THR A 54 6.89 -18.95 9.50
C THR A 54 5.67 -18.81 8.59
N GLN A 55 5.79 -19.23 7.34
CA GLN A 55 4.63 -19.36 6.45
C GLN A 55 3.59 -20.35 6.98
N GLU A 56 4.01 -21.39 7.71
CA GLU A 56 3.09 -22.33 8.37
C GLU A 56 2.28 -21.65 9.49
N ASP A 57 2.94 -20.86 10.35
CA ASP A 57 2.27 -20.04 11.37
C ASP A 57 1.23 -19.10 10.75
N VAL A 58 1.53 -18.55 9.58
CA VAL A 58 0.62 -17.69 8.81
C VAL A 58 -0.62 -18.46 8.35
N GLN A 59 -0.47 -19.67 7.81
CA GLN A 59 -1.61 -20.48 7.36
C GLN A 59 -2.54 -20.83 8.55
N GLN A 60 -1.97 -21.15 9.70
CA GLN A 60 -2.73 -21.37 10.92
C GLN A 60 -3.48 -20.09 11.35
N ALA A 61 -2.82 -18.93 11.30
CA ALA A 61 -3.44 -17.65 11.66
C ALA A 61 -4.60 -17.27 10.71
N LEU A 62 -4.43 -17.47 9.41
CA LEU A 62 -5.48 -17.24 8.42
C LEU A 62 -6.72 -18.11 8.63
N GLY A 63 -6.51 -19.34 9.12
CA GLY A 63 -7.60 -20.24 9.51
C GLY A 63 -8.46 -19.74 10.68
N LEU A 64 -7.94 -18.82 11.50
CA LEU A 64 -8.66 -18.20 12.63
C LEU A 64 -9.40 -16.92 12.23
N CYS A 65 -9.14 -16.37 11.03
CA CYS A 65 -9.78 -15.15 10.57
C CYS A 65 -11.27 -15.36 10.30
N GLN A 66 -12.11 -14.61 10.99
CA GLN A 66 -13.55 -14.61 10.85
C GLN A 66 -14.01 -13.27 10.29
N PRO A 67 -14.52 -13.22 9.05
CA PRO A 67 -15.08 -12.00 8.48
C PRO A 67 -16.33 -11.54 9.23
N VAL A 68 -16.44 -10.22 9.41
CA VAL A 68 -17.61 -9.53 9.93
C VAL A 68 -17.90 -8.33 9.05
N ASP A 69 -19.18 -7.94 8.95
CA ASP A 69 -19.58 -6.80 8.15
C ASP A 69 -19.46 -5.48 8.92
N TYR A 70 -19.29 -4.38 8.21
CA TYR A 70 -19.28 -3.05 8.81
C TYR A 70 -20.67 -2.69 9.37
N GLY A 71 -20.68 -2.01 10.51
CA GLY A 71 -21.88 -1.52 11.18
C GLY A 71 -22.62 -2.57 12.01
N GLU A 72 -22.27 -3.83 11.90
CA GLU A 72 -22.86 -4.90 12.71
C GLU A 72 -22.10 -5.09 14.03
N ARG A 73 -22.84 -5.19 15.14
CA ARG A 73 -22.26 -5.56 16.43
C ARG A 73 -22.15 -7.07 16.55
N PHE A 74 -21.03 -7.53 17.06
CA PHE A 74 -20.77 -8.95 17.30
C PHE A 74 -20.11 -9.16 18.67
N PRO A 75 -20.39 -10.30 19.34
CA PRO A 75 -19.75 -10.65 20.60
C PRO A 75 -18.31 -11.10 20.37
N VAL A 76 -17.38 -10.54 21.16
CA VAL A 76 -15.96 -10.92 21.16
C VAL A 76 -15.63 -11.82 22.35
N ALA A 77 -16.18 -11.51 23.52
CA ALA A 77 -16.02 -12.25 24.75
C ALA A 77 -17.24 -12.00 25.67
N PRO A 78 -17.41 -12.73 26.77
CA PRO A 78 -18.45 -12.43 27.75
C PRO A 78 -18.39 -10.98 28.22
N GLY A 79 -19.48 -10.21 28.01
CA GLY A 79 -19.56 -8.80 28.37
C GLY A 79 -18.79 -7.84 27.44
N VAL A 80 -18.25 -8.33 26.31
CA VAL A 80 -17.51 -7.53 25.32
C VAL A 80 -18.12 -7.72 23.93
N GLU A 81 -18.52 -6.60 23.33
CA GLU A 81 -18.99 -6.55 21.93
C GLU A 81 -18.12 -5.60 21.11
N ALA A 82 -18.01 -5.86 19.83
CA ALA A 82 -17.31 -5.00 18.89
C ALA A 82 -18.16 -4.67 17.67
N CYS A 83 -17.80 -3.59 16.98
CA CYS A 83 -18.32 -3.20 15.67
C CYS A 83 -17.17 -2.62 14.85
N LEU A 84 -17.10 -2.99 13.58
CA LEU A 84 -16.18 -2.39 12.62
C LEU A 84 -16.90 -1.27 11.87
N ARG A 85 -16.23 -0.11 11.73
CA ARG A 85 -16.68 0.99 10.88
C ARG A 85 -15.63 1.25 9.82
N ASP A 86 -16.04 1.62 8.62
CA ASP A 86 -15.08 1.91 7.55
C ASP A 86 -14.16 3.08 7.95
N ALA A 87 -12.86 2.85 7.89
CA ALA A 87 -11.85 3.86 8.19
C ALA A 87 -11.45 4.68 6.95
N GLY A 88 -11.93 4.32 5.75
CA GLY A 88 -11.68 5.06 4.52
C GLY A 88 -10.22 5.10 4.06
N HIS A 89 -9.32 4.34 4.70
CA HIS A 89 -7.89 4.41 4.46
C HIS A 89 -7.42 3.50 3.31
N ILE A 90 -7.67 2.22 3.43
CA ILE A 90 -7.48 1.21 2.38
C ILE A 90 -8.66 0.26 2.39
N ILE A 91 -8.83 -0.53 1.33
CA ILE A 91 -9.95 -1.45 1.26
C ILE A 91 -9.93 -2.43 2.44
N GLY A 92 -11.02 -2.49 3.18
CA GLY A 92 -11.13 -3.35 4.36
C GLY A 92 -10.63 -2.75 5.67
N SER A 93 -10.04 -1.55 5.68
CA SER A 93 -9.61 -0.85 6.89
C SER A 93 -10.79 -0.53 7.80
N ALA A 94 -10.58 -0.55 9.11
CA ALA A 94 -11.66 -0.36 10.06
C ALA A 94 -11.27 0.48 11.27
N ILE A 95 -12.18 1.38 11.68
CA ILE A 95 -12.28 1.90 13.04
C ILE A 95 -12.94 0.79 13.86
N VAL A 96 -12.39 0.47 15.02
CA VAL A 96 -12.96 -0.54 15.92
C VAL A 96 -13.65 0.14 17.08
N GLU A 97 -14.95 -0.03 17.20
CA GLU A 97 -15.73 0.31 18.37
C GLU A 97 -15.84 -0.93 19.27
N LEU A 98 -15.48 -0.81 20.53
CA LEU A 98 -15.51 -1.90 21.51
C LEU A 98 -16.32 -1.48 22.73
N TRP A 99 -17.34 -2.23 23.10
CA TRP A 99 -18.11 -2.02 24.32
C TRP A 99 -17.75 -3.11 25.31
N ALA A 100 -17.19 -2.73 26.45
CA ALA A 100 -16.81 -3.64 27.52
C ALA A 100 -17.56 -3.34 28.82
N ALA A 101 -18.10 -4.37 29.45
CA ALA A 101 -18.66 -4.27 30.77
C ALA A 101 -17.55 -4.18 31.83
N GLY A 102 -17.59 -3.15 32.67
CA GLY A 102 -16.65 -2.92 33.77
C GLY A 102 -17.36 -2.73 35.12
N ARG A 103 -16.58 -2.51 36.17
CA ARG A 103 -17.12 -2.30 37.52
C ARG A 103 -18.01 -1.03 37.63
N GLU A 104 -17.70 -0.01 36.83
CA GLU A 104 -18.39 1.28 36.79
C GLU A 104 -19.44 1.40 35.68
N GLY A 105 -19.87 0.26 35.11
CA GLY A 105 -20.80 0.20 34.00
C GLY A 105 -20.10 -0.17 32.67
N ARG A 106 -20.82 0.00 31.57
CA ARG A 106 -20.33 -0.30 30.24
C ARG A 106 -19.56 0.90 29.69
N LYS A 107 -18.34 0.67 29.19
CA LYS A 107 -17.48 1.68 28.57
C LYS A 107 -17.34 1.40 27.08
N LYS A 108 -17.29 2.47 26.29
CA LYS A 108 -17.03 2.44 24.86
C LYS A 108 -15.59 2.87 24.56
N LEU A 109 -14.81 1.96 24.03
CA LEU A 109 -13.46 2.23 23.55
C LEU A 109 -13.50 2.31 22.01
N VAL A 110 -12.77 3.28 21.46
CA VAL A 110 -12.65 3.45 20.00
C VAL A 110 -11.17 3.45 19.62
N PHE A 111 -10.83 2.60 18.65
CA PHE A 111 -9.52 2.54 18.04
C PHE A 111 -9.68 3.01 16.60
N SER A 112 -9.03 4.10 16.22
CA SER A 112 -9.18 4.66 14.87
C SER A 112 -8.63 3.73 13.79
N GLY A 113 -7.62 2.93 14.12
CA GLY A 113 -6.74 2.41 13.07
C GLY A 113 -6.12 3.55 12.28
N ASP A 114 -5.61 3.27 11.09
CA ASP A 114 -5.19 4.31 10.15
C ASP A 114 -6.41 4.88 9.43
N LEU A 115 -6.57 6.20 9.43
CA LEU A 115 -7.72 6.89 8.84
C LEU A 115 -7.41 7.34 7.41
N GLY A 116 -8.40 7.25 6.55
CA GLY A 116 -8.35 7.84 5.21
C GLY A 116 -8.55 9.35 5.24
N ASN A 117 -8.10 10.01 4.18
CA ASN A 117 -8.39 11.41 3.96
C ASN A 117 -9.79 11.56 3.37
N ARG A 118 -10.48 12.65 3.73
CA ARG A 118 -11.73 13.01 3.06
C ARG A 118 -11.48 13.28 1.58
N TYR A 119 -12.43 12.86 0.76
CA TYR A 119 -12.37 12.99 -0.71
C TYR A 119 -11.21 12.22 -1.36
N ALA A 120 -10.64 11.25 -0.64
CA ALA A 120 -9.67 10.34 -1.26
C ALA A 120 -10.37 9.50 -2.34
N PRO A 121 -9.70 9.17 -3.44
CA PRO A 121 -10.31 8.36 -4.49
C PRO A 121 -10.48 6.91 -4.03
N LEU A 122 -11.43 6.22 -4.60
CA LEU A 122 -11.78 4.81 -4.40
C LEU A 122 -12.48 4.50 -3.07
N MET A 123 -12.01 5.04 -1.95
CA MET A 123 -12.57 4.73 -0.64
C MET A 123 -13.57 5.79 -0.18
N PRO A 124 -14.64 5.41 0.53
CA PRO A 124 -15.52 6.38 1.16
C PRO A 124 -14.77 7.16 2.25
N ASP A 125 -15.30 8.31 2.62
CA ASP A 125 -14.79 9.06 3.77
C ASP A 125 -14.86 8.19 5.04
N PRO A 126 -13.93 8.36 6.00
CA PRO A 126 -13.97 7.68 7.28
C PRO A 126 -15.31 7.84 7.99
N ALA A 127 -15.83 6.78 8.58
CA ALA A 127 -17.06 6.81 9.34
C ALA A 127 -16.94 7.77 10.54
N ILE A 128 -17.98 8.58 10.77
CA ILE A 128 -18.02 9.49 11.91
C ILE A 128 -18.46 8.70 13.15
N ILE A 129 -17.63 8.75 14.21
CA ILE A 129 -17.94 8.18 15.51
C ILE A 129 -18.34 9.32 16.44
N ALA A 130 -19.59 9.30 16.93
CA ALA A 130 -20.16 10.41 17.66
C ALA A 130 -19.74 10.47 19.13
N ASP A 131 -19.38 9.33 19.73
CA ASP A 131 -19.09 9.22 21.16
C ASP A 131 -18.01 8.16 21.43
N ALA A 132 -17.24 8.35 22.48
CA ALA A 132 -16.30 7.39 23.05
C ALA A 132 -15.98 7.75 24.51
N ASP A 133 -15.88 6.76 25.39
CA ASP A 133 -15.30 6.94 26.73
C ASP A 133 -13.77 6.99 26.67
N VAL A 134 -13.18 6.18 25.76
CA VAL A 134 -11.73 6.14 25.52
C VAL A 134 -11.50 6.11 24.01
N LEU A 135 -10.64 7.00 23.52
CA LEU A 135 -10.23 7.08 22.12
C LEU A 135 -8.73 6.86 21.99
N LEU A 136 -8.35 5.87 21.15
CA LEU A 136 -7.00 5.70 20.64
C LEU A 136 -7.00 6.17 19.19
N LEU A 137 -6.30 7.28 18.93
CA LEU A 137 -6.28 7.95 17.64
C LEU A 137 -4.87 7.91 17.02
N GLU A 138 -4.78 7.57 15.75
CA GLU A 138 -3.54 7.71 14.99
C GLU A 138 -3.11 9.17 14.89
N SER A 139 -1.82 9.42 14.63
CA SER A 139 -1.28 10.78 14.51
C SER A 139 -0.12 10.89 13.53
N THR A 140 -0.15 10.09 12.48
CA THR A 140 0.92 10.02 11.46
C THR A 140 1.26 11.38 10.86
N TYR A 141 0.25 12.21 10.62
CA TYR A 141 0.37 13.58 10.15
C TYR A 141 -0.23 14.61 11.12
N GLY A 142 -0.22 14.28 12.41
CA GLY A 142 -0.82 15.14 13.45
C GLY A 142 -0.11 16.48 13.66
N ASP A 143 1.05 16.69 13.04
CA ASP A 143 1.89 17.89 13.16
C ASP A 143 1.86 18.80 11.92
N ARG A 144 1.06 18.47 10.88
CA ARG A 144 1.04 19.25 9.63
C ARG A 144 -0.25 19.09 8.85
N ASP A 145 -0.55 20.10 8.05
CA ASP A 145 -1.60 20.06 7.04
C ASP A 145 -1.07 19.54 5.71
N HIS A 146 -1.89 18.81 4.99
CA HIS A 146 -1.62 18.44 3.62
C HIS A 146 -1.95 19.59 2.66
N ARG A 147 -1.25 19.65 1.53
CA ARG A 147 -1.68 20.48 0.40
C ARG A 147 -3.07 20.03 -0.08
N SER A 148 -3.78 20.92 -0.76
CA SER A 148 -5.08 20.55 -1.33
C SER A 148 -4.94 19.39 -2.33
N LEU A 149 -5.99 18.58 -2.44
CA LEU A 149 -6.01 17.48 -3.40
C LEU A 149 -5.83 18.00 -4.84
N GLN A 150 -6.48 19.12 -5.18
CA GLN A 150 -6.40 19.71 -6.53
C GLN A 150 -4.97 20.12 -6.88
N GLU A 151 -4.28 20.85 -6.00
CA GLU A 151 -2.87 21.22 -6.21
C GLU A 151 -1.97 20.00 -6.38
N THR A 152 -2.21 18.94 -5.61
CA THR A 152 -1.46 17.68 -5.72
C THR A 152 -1.70 16.99 -7.06
N LEU A 153 -2.94 16.97 -7.56
CA LEU A 153 -3.29 16.37 -8.85
C LEU A 153 -2.74 17.18 -10.02
N ASP A 154 -2.78 18.52 -9.92
CA ASP A 154 -2.21 19.40 -10.94
C ASP A 154 -0.70 19.25 -11.02
N GLU A 155 0.00 19.17 -9.88
CA GLU A 155 1.44 18.89 -9.84
C GLU A 155 1.75 17.50 -10.42
N PHE A 156 0.96 16.47 -10.06
CA PHE A 156 1.13 15.11 -10.61
C PHE A 156 1.02 15.11 -12.14
N ALA A 157 -0.01 15.76 -12.68
CA ALA A 157 -0.19 15.87 -14.13
C ALA A 157 0.96 16.64 -14.79
N ALA A 158 1.41 17.76 -14.20
CA ALA A 158 2.51 18.57 -14.72
C ALA A 158 3.84 17.80 -14.77
N ILE A 159 4.13 16.98 -13.73
CA ILE A 159 5.31 16.11 -13.71
C ILE A 159 5.25 15.07 -14.82
N LEU A 160 4.07 14.45 -15.05
CA LEU A 160 3.89 13.50 -16.14
C LEU A 160 4.09 14.14 -17.51
N ASP A 161 3.57 15.35 -17.70
CA ASP A 161 3.78 16.11 -18.94
C ASP A 161 5.26 16.44 -19.17
N ASP A 162 5.96 16.96 -18.16
CA ASP A 162 7.40 17.28 -18.24
C ASP A 162 8.25 16.03 -18.53
N ALA A 163 7.93 14.89 -17.89
CA ALA A 163 8.60 13.61 -18.16
C ALA A 163 8.37 13.12 -19.60
N ALA A 164 7.16 13.29 -20.13
CA ALA A 164 6.85 12.89 -21.51
C ALA A 164 7.58 13.78 -22.53
N ASP A 165 7.57 15.09 -22.32
CA ASP A 165 8.23 16.05 -23.19
C ASP A 165 9.77 15.91 -23.15
N GLY A 166 10.33 15.55 -21.98
CA GLY A 166 11.74 15.24 -21.79
C GLY A 166 12.16 13.83 -22.25
N GLY A 167 11.20 12.98 -22.61
CA GLY A 167 11.46 11.60 -23.05
C GLY A 167 11.97 10.67 -21.94
N GLY A 168 11.74 11.00 -20.65
CA GLY A 168 12.18 10.21 -19.50
C GLY A 168 11.16 9.16 -19.05
N ASN A 169 11.60 8.27 -18.18
CA ASN A 169 10.72 7.36 -17.42
C ASN A 169 10.28 8.03 -16.14
N VAL A 170 9.07 7.68 -15.69
CA VAL A 170 8.53 8.05 -14.37
C VAL A 170 8.52 6.83 -13.46
N LEU A 171 9.20 6.93 -12.32
CA LEU A 171 9.24 5.89 -11.31
C LEU A 171 8.38 6.32 -10.12
N ILE A 172 7.47 5.44 -9.71
CA ILE A 172 6.57 5.71 -8.59
C ILE A 172 6.72 4.59 -7.55
N PRO A 173 7.57 4.80 -6.52
CA PRO A 173 7.62 3.92 -5.36
C PRO A 173 6.26 3.91 -4.66
N ALA A 174 5.59 2.76 -4.59
CA ALA A 174 4.26 2.67 -4.01
C ALA A 174 4.11 1.41 -3.15
N PHE A 175 3.28 1.52 -2.10
CA PHE A 175 2.85 0.35 -1.35
C PHE A 175 1.91 -0.51 -2.20
N ALA A 176 1.99 -1.81 -2.00
CA ALA A 176 1.21 -2.77 -2.80
C ALA A 176 -0.31 -2.62 -2.62
N VAL A 177 -0.74 -2.20 -1.43
CA VAL A 177 -2.16 -2.01 -1.08
C VAL A 177 -2.46 -0.54 -0.87
N GLY A 178 -3.56 -0.08 -1.41
CA GLY A 178 -4.08 1.29 -1.32
C GLY A 178 -3.41 2.21 -2.34
N ARG A 179 -2.18 2.64 -2.10
CA ARG A 179 -1.51 3.66 -2.92
C ARG A 179 -1.31 3.25 -4.39
N SER A 180 -0.96 2.00 -4.66
CA SER A 180 -0.83 1.52 -6.06
C SER A 180 -2.16 1.63 -6.81
N GLN A 181 -3.27 1.27 -6.19
CA GLN A 181 -4.59 1.30 -6.81
C GLN A 181 -5.08 2.74 -7.02
N GLU A 182 -4.81 3.63 -6.05
CA GLU A 182 -5.11 5.05 -6.17
C GLU A 182 -4.36 5.69 -7.37
N ILE A 183 -3.06 5.40 -7.51
CA ILE A 183 -2.26 5.89 -8.63
C ILE A 183 -2.81 5.38 -9.97
N LEU A 184 -3.15 4.09 -10.05
CA LEU A 184 -3.76 3.52 -11.26
C LEU A 184 -5.08 4.21 -11.60
N TYR A 185 -5.90 4.51 -10.60
CA TYR A 185 -7.15 5.24 -10.79
C TYR A 185 -6.90 6.64 -11.34
N ARG A 186 -5.97 7.42 -10.75
CA ARG A 186 -5.63 8.77 -11.21
C ARG A 186 -5.01 8.78 -12.62
N LEU A 187 -4.16 7.81 -12.94
CA LEU A 187 -3.65 7.64 -14.31
C LEU A 187 -4.77 7.30 -15.31
N GLY A 188 -5.73 6.48 -14.88
CA GLY A 188 -6.91 6.18 -15.68
C GLY A 188 -7.76 7.42 -15.96
N GLU A 189 -8.01 8.27 -14.96
CA GLU A 189 -8.71 9.55 -15.15
C GLU A 189 -7.98 10.45 -16.17
N LEU A 190 -6.65 10.58 -16.07
CA LEU A 190 -5.85 11.35 -17.02
C LEU A 190 -5.92 10.73 -18.43
N TYR A 191 -5.89 9.40 -18.53
CA TYR A 191 -6.05 8.72 -19.82
C TYR A 191 -7.43 8.98 -20.46
N GLN A 192 -8.50 8.83 -19.69
CA GLN A 192 -9.88 9.08 -20.16
C GLN A 192 -10.11 10.54 -20.56
N ALA A 193 -9.38 11.47 -19.93
CA ALA A 193 -9.39 12.87 -20.27
C ALA A 193 -8.46 13.22 -21.47
N GLY A 194 -7.77 12.24 -22.07
CA GLY A 194 -6.82 12.47 -23.18
C GLY A 194 -5.55 13.21 -22.75
N ARG A 195 -5.23 13.23 -21.46
CA ARG A 195 -4.10 13.98 -20.88
C ARG A 195 -2.88 13.11 -20.56
N LEU A 196 -2.98 11.80 -20.63
CA LEU A 196 -1.85 10.89 -20.40
C LEU A 196 -1.08 10.68 -21.70
N LYS A 197 0.13 11.22 -21.79
CA LYS A 197 1.02 11.10 -22.96
C LYS A 197 1.83 9.80 -22.98
N GLN A 198 2.09 9.19 -21.83
CA GLN A 198 2.86 7.97 -21.69
C GLN A 198 2.10 6.79 -22.28
N GLN A 199 2.79 6.02 -23.11
CA GLN A 199 2.19 4.89 -23.84
C GLN A 199 2.27 3.56 -23.08
N LYS A 200 3.04 3.51 -21.99
CA LYS A 200 3.24 2.31 -21.18
C LYS A 200 3.18 2.65 -19.69
N VAL A 201 2.34 1.94 -18.99
CA VAL A 201 2.24 1.99 -17.52
C VAL A 201 2.47 0.58 -17.01
N PHE A 202 3.48 0.39 -16.18
CA PHE A 202 3.79 -0.92 -15.58
C PHE A 202 3.42 -0.92 -14.11
N LEU A 203 2.62 -1.91 -13.70
CA LEU A 203 2.49 -2.29 -12.31
C LEU A 203 3.44 -3.49 -12.07
N ASP A 204 4.65 -3.18 -11.62
CA ASP A 204 5.70 -4.18 -11.41
C ASP A 204 5.80 -4.62 -9.96
N SER A 205 4.73 -5.25 -9.49
CA SER A 205 4.61 -5.82 -8.16
C SER A 205 3.55 -6.92 -8.15
N PRO A 206 3.92 -8.21 -8.08
CA PRO A 206 2.96 -9.31 -7.98
C PRO A 206 1.95 -9.13 -6.84
N MET A 207 2.42 -8.61 -5.71
CA MET A 207 1.56 -8.31 -4.55
C MET A 207 0.55 -7.19 -4.84
N ALA A 208 0.98 -6.11 -5.52
CA ALA A 208 0.07 -5.02 -5.89
C ALA A 208 -0.96 -5.47 -6.94
N ILE A 209 -0.56 -6.34 -7.86
CA ILE A 209 -1.47 -6.96 -8.83
C ILE A 209 -2.54 -7.79 -8.10
N ALA A 210 -2.12 -8.67 -7.19
CA ALA A 210 -3.04 -9.48 -6.39
C ALA A 210 -3.95 -8.60 -5.50
N ALA A 211 -3.43 -7.53 -4.89
CA ALA A 211 -4.22 -6.56 -4.14
C ALA A 211 -5.24 -5.85 -5.04
N SER A 212 -4.90 -5.51 -6.29
CA SER A 212 -5.84 -4.91 -7.24
C SER A 212 -6.98 -5.87 -7.59
N GLU A 213 -6.72 -7.17 -7.66
CA GLU A 213 -7.75 -8.20 -7.83
C GLU A 213 -8.69 -8.26 -6.61
N VAL A 214 -8.17 -8.08 -5.38
CA VAL A 214 -9.02 -7.96 -4.18
C VAL A 214 -9.91 -6.72 -4.27
N HIS A 215 -9.37 -5.56 -4.68
CA HIS A 215 -10.15 -4.34 -4.88
C HIS A 215 -11.31 -4.57 -5.87
N GLN A 216 -11.07 -5.27 -6.97
CA GLN A 216 -12.13 -5.62 -7.93
C GLN A 216 -13.24 -6.48 -7.33
N ARG A 217 -12.87 -7.51 -6.54
CA ARG A 217 -13.87 -8.38 -5.89
C ARG A 217 -14.71 -7.64 -4.85
N HIS A 218 -14.10 -6.67 -4.17
CA HIS A 218 -14.74 -5.89 -3.11
C HIS A 218 -15.15 -4.47 -3.54
N ARG A 219 -15.33 -4.22 -4.85
CA ARG A 219 -15.70 -2.89 -5.37
C ARG A 219 -16.96 -2.28 -4.73
N ARG A 220 -17.83 -3.09 -4.12
CA ARG A 220 -18.97 -2.60 -3.33
C ARG A 220 -18.57 -1.66 -2.16
N LEU A 221 -17.30 -1.72 -1.74
CA LEU A 221 -16.73 -0.87 -0.71
C LEU A 221 -16.17 0.45 -1.27
N PHE A 222 -16.22 0.64 -2.60
CA PHE A 222 -15.78 1.90 -3.21
C PHE A 222 -16.81 3.01 -2.98
N ASP A 223 -16.36 4.24 -3.03
CA ASP A 223 -17.24 5.39 -3.04
C ASP A 223 -18.12 5.42 -4.31
N LYS A 224 -19.14 6.27 -4.28
CA LYS A 224 -20.11 6.36 -5.39
C LYS A 224 -19.49 6.93 -6.67
N GLU A 225 -18.53 7.84 -6.54
CA GLU A 225 -17.86 8.49 -7.66
C GLU A 225 -16.95 7.50 -8.38
N ALA A 226 -16.13 6.74 -7.64
CA ALA A 226 -15.30 5.68 -8.20
C ALA A 226 -16.14 4.59 -8.89
N LEU A 227 -17.26 4.18 -8.27
CA LEU A 227 -18.19 3.22 -8.89
C LEU A 227 -18.76 3.74 -10.21
N ALA A 228 -19.16 5.02 -10.28
CA ALA A 228 -19.68 5.63 -11.50
C ALA A 228 -18.59 5.73 -12.59
N THR A 229 -17.39 6.14 -12.21
CA THR A 229 -16.24 6.32 -13.11
C THR A 229 -15.76 4.97 -13.68
N LEU A 230 -15.54 3.99 -12.80
CA LEU A 230 -15.08 2.65 -13.19
C LEU A 230 -16.19 1.79 -13.83
N GLY A 231 -17.46 2.12 -13.60
CA GLY A 231 -18.60 1.39 -14.14
C GLY A 231 -18.60 1.31 -15.67
N ARG A 232 -18.08 2.33 -16.35
CA ARG A 232 -17.93 2.39 -17.82
C ARG A 232 -16.94 1.36 -18.37
N SER A 233 -15.95 0.96 -17.56
CA SER A 233 -14.92 -0.04 -17.90
C SER A 233 -15.22 -1.44 -17.32
N GLY A 234 -16.42 -1.66 -16.77
CA GLY A 234 -16.78 -2.90 -16.08
C GLY A 234 -15.95 -3.14 -14.79
N GLY A 235 -15.26 -2.12 -14.29
CA GLY A 235 -14.38 -2.21 -13.12
C GLY A 235 -13.01 -2.83 -13.40
N ASN A 236 -12.68 -3.13 -14.66
CA ASN A 236 -11.38 -3.66 -15.06
C ASN A 236 -10.34 -2.50 -15.15
N PRO A 237 -9.27 -2.47 -14.34
CA PRO A 237 -8.25 -1.43 -14.41
C PRO A 237 -7.58 -1.31 -15.79
N GLN A 238 -7.33 -2.41 -16.49
CA GLN A 238 -6.72 -2.38 -17.82
C GLN A 238 -7.68 -1.87 -18.90
N ALA A 239 -8.99 -2.02 -18.72
CA ALA A 239 -9.98 -1.39 -19.61
C ALA A 239 -10.12 0.12 -19.29
N PHE A 240 -9.94 0.53 -18.03
CA PHE A 240 -9.95 1.92 -17.61
C PHE A 240 -8.67 2.67 -17.98
N LEU A 241 -7.53 1.97 -17.94
CA LEU A 241 -6.19 2.45 -18.28
C LEU A 241 -5.54 1.49 -19.29
N PRO A 242 -5.89 1.53 -20.59
CA PRO A 242 -5.38 0.58 -21.59
C PRO A 242 -3.86 0.45 -21.71
N PRO A 243 -3.03 1.51 -21.45
CA PRO A 243 -1.57 1.36 -21.43
C PRO A 243 -1.03 0.50 -20.28
N LEU A 244 -1.86 0.09 -19.31
CA LEU A 244 -1.47 -0.67 -18.12
C LEU A 244 -1.07 -2.11 -18.47
N GLN A 245 0.14 -2.47 -18.04
CA GLN A 245 0.72 -3.80 -18.15
C GLN A 245 1.09 -4.33 -16.76
N TYR A 246 0.67 -5.56 -16.48
CA TYR A 246 1.04 -6.26 -15.25
C TYR A 246 2.28 -7.12 -15.50
N THR A 247 3.27 -7.02 -14.63
CA THR A 247 4.48 -7.84 -14.67
C THR A 247 4.50 -8.78 -13.47
N ARG A 248 4.29 -10.05 -13.75
CA ARG A 248 4.13 -11.08 -12.72
C ARG A 248 5.42 -11.79 -12.37
N ASN A 249 6.31 -11.99 -13.33
CA ASN A 249 7.56 -12.72 -13.16
C ASN A 249 8.81 -11.81 -13.25
N THR A 250 9.97 -12.40 -12.97
CA THR A 250 11.24 -11.66 -12.95
C THR A 250 11.70 -11.26 -14.35
N GLU A 251 11.43 -12.08 -15.35
CA GLU A 251 11.84 -11.82 -16.75
C GLU A 251 11.12 -10.61 -17.32
N GLU A 252 9.80 -10.52 -17.09
CA GLU A 252 8.99 -9.37 -17.47
C GLU A 252 9.48 -8.09 -16.77
N SER A 253 9.79 -8.18 -15.47
CA SER A 253 10.32 -7.06 -14.69
C SER A 253 11.69 -6.60 -15.22
N MET A 254 12.58 -7.53 -15.54
CA MET A 254 13.90 -7.21 -16.10
C MET A 254 13.80 -6.57 -17.49
N ALA A 255 12.80 -6.94 -18.29
CA ALA A 255 12.58 -6.34 -19.60
C ALA A 255 12.27 -4.84 -19.53
N ILE A 256 11.63 -4.37 -18.45
CA ILE A 256 11.35 -2.93 -18.21
C ILE A 256 12.66 -2.12 -18.14
N ASN A 257 13.74 -2.68 -17.60
CA ASN A 257 15.02 -1.98 -17.47
C ASN A 257 15.66 -1.60 -18.81
N ARG A 258 15.19 -2.17 -19.94
CA ARG A 258 15.62 -1.83 -21.30
C ARG A 258 14.88 -0.62 -21.86
N ILE A 259 13.81 -0.17 -21.20
CA ILE A 259 13.00 0.98 -21.63
C ILE A 259 13.71 2.25 -21.16
N THR A 260 14.12 3.07 -22.09
CA THR A 260 14.91 4.26 -21.80
C THR A 260 14.08 5.50 -21.52
N GLY A 261 12.79 5.50 -21.91
CA GLY A 261 11.88 6.63 -21.65
C GLY A 261 10.44 6.36 -22.08
N GLY A 262 9.54 7.27 -21.71
CA GLY A 262 8.13 7.23 -22.07
C GLY A 262 7.29 6.21 -21.31
N ALA A 263 7.80 5.64 -20.24
CA ALA A 263 7.07 4.69 -19.38
C ALA A 263 6.85 5.23 -17.98
N ILE A 264 5.72 4.84 -17.37
CA ILE A 264 5.45 4.97 -15.94
C ILE A 264 5.66 3.60 -15.30
N ILE A 265 6.47 3.52 -14.25
CA ILE A 265 6.82 2.29 -13.55
C ILE A 265 6.40 2.41 -12.08
N ILE A 266 5.36 1.68 -11.69
CA ILE A 266 4.84 1.62 -10.33
C ILE A 266 5.34 0.30 -9.71
N ALA A 267 6.11 0.40 -8.63
CA ALA A 267 6.69 -0.79 -7.99
C ALA A 267 6.86 -0.61 -6.48
N GLY A 268 6.77 -1.71 -5.73
CA GLY A 268 7.07 -1.74 -4.28
C GLY A 268 8.58 -1.82 -4.01
N SER A 269 9.03 -1.38 -2.86
CA SER A 269 8.31 -0.81 -1.72
C SER A 269 8.16 0.71 -1.81
N GLY A 270 7.14 1.26 -1.13
CA GLY A 270 6.86 2.71 -1.15
C GLY A 270 7.94 3.58 -0.51
N MET A 271 8.80 3.04 0.37
CA MET A 271 9.94 3.73 0.98
C MET A 271 11.30 3.34 0.37
N CYS A 272 11.29 2.61 -0.76
CA CYS A 272 12.48 2.14 -1.47
C CYS A 272 13.40 1.21 -0.66
N THR A 273 12.93 0.64 0.45
CA THR A 273 13.71 -0.23 1.34
C THR A 273 13.89 -1.64 0.78
N GLY A 274 13.02 -2.07 -0.11
CA GLY A 274 12.99 -3.42 -0.70
C GLY A 274 12.27 -3.43 -2.04
N GLY A 275 12.03 -4.65 -2.56
CA GLY A 275 11.23 -4.86 -3.77
C GLY A 275 11.88 -4.42 -5.08
N ARG A 276 11.11 -4.55 -6.14
CA ARG A 276 11.56 -4.32 -7.52
C ARG A 276 11.91 -2.87 -7.83
N ILE A 277 11.32 -1.91 -7.10
CA ILE A 277 11.63 -0.49 -7.27
C ILE A 277 13.12 -0.18 -7.14
N ARG A 278 13.86 -0.91 -6.28
CA ARG A 278 15.31 -0.72 -6.13
C ARG A 278 16.09 -0.99 -7.41
N HIS A 279 15.64 -1.96 -8.21
CA HIS A 279 16.23 -2.24 -9.51
C HIS A 279 15.90 -1.12 -10.50
N HIS A 280 14.65 -0.68 -10.57
CA HIS A 280 14.26 0.41 -11.46
C HIS A 280 14.97 1.72 -11.11
N LEU A 281 15.10 2.05 -9.81
CA LEU A 281 15.88 3.20 -9.36
C LEU A 281 17.36 3.09 -9.78
N LYS A 282 17.99 1.90 -9.64
CA LYS A 282 19.37 1.66 -10.08
C LYS A 282 19.56 1.99 -11.55
N TYR A 283 18.62 1.64 -12.42
CA TYR A 283 18.71 1.84 -13.87
C TYR A 283 18.29 3.24 -14.35
N ASN A 284 17.62 4.03 -13.51
CA ASN A 284 17.05 5.32 -13.92
C ASN A 284 17.56 6.54 -13.13
N LEU A 285 18.00 6.43 -11.87
CA LEU A 285 18.38 7.59 -11.03
C LEU A 285 19.51 8.45 -11.61
N TRP A 286 20.42 7.87 -12.37
CA TRP A 286 21.53 8.58 -12.99
C TRP A 286 21.15 9.33 -14.28
N ARG A 287 19.93 9.14 -14.79
CA ARG A 287 19.39 9.79 -15.98
C ARG A 287 18.69 11.08 -15.58
N LYS A 288 19.09 12.19 -16.16
CA LYS A 288 18.52 13.54 -15.85
C LYS A 288 17.09 13.72 -16.36
N GLU A 289 16.68 12.93 -17.35
CA GLU A 289 15.34 12.93 -17.94
C GLU A 289 14.34 12.12 -17.10
N ALA A 290 14.82 11.22 -16.22
CA ALA A 290 13.96 10.42 -15.38
C ALA A 290 13.36 11.23 -14.23
N HIS A 291 12.14 10.82 -13.82
CA HIS A 291 11.43 11.41 -12.71
C HIS A 291 11.13 10.35 -11.65
N VAL A 292 11.22 10.72 -10.39
CA VAL A 292 10.79 9.88 -9.25
C VAL A 292 9.70 10.63 -8.51
N ILE A 293 8.49 10.11 -8.52
CA ILE A 293 7.36 10.71 -7.82
C ILE A 293 7.15 9.99 -6.49
N ILE A 294 7.39 10.69 -5.39
CA ILE A 294 7.14 10.18 -4.05
C ILE A 294 5.70 10.47 -3.66
N VAL A 295 4.92 9.43 -3.47
CA VAL A 295 3.46 9.48 -3.28
C VAL A 295 2.99 9.15 -1.86
N GLY A 296 3.90 9.11 -0.90
CA GLY A 296 3.56 8.77 0.48
C GLY A 296 4.66 9.12 1.48
N PHE A 297 4.35 8.92 2.75
CA PHE A 297 5.27 9.17 3.85
C PHE A 297 6.60 8.41 3.66
N GLN A 298 7.70 9.08 3.99
CA GLN A 298 9.05 8.53 3.95
C GLN A 298 9.66 8.60 5.36
N ALA A 299 9.86 7.45 5.98
CA ALA A 299 10.44 7.37 7.32
C ALA A 299 11.93 7.73 7.31
N GLN A 300 12.42 8.31 8.39
CA GLN A 300 13.84 8.60 8.59
C GLN A 300 14.69 7.34 8.40
N GLY A 301 15.85 7.49 7.75
CA GLY A 301 16.77 6.39 7.47
C GLY A 301 16.40 5.52 6.26
N THR A 302 15.30 5.81 5.57
CA THR A 302 14.94 5.07 4.36
C THR A 302 15.55 5.70 3.09
N PRO A 303 15.79 4.90 2.03
CA PRO A 303 16.26 5.41 0.74
C PRO A 303 15.29 6.42 0.11
N GLY A 304 13.99 6.21 0.25
CA GLY A 304 12.98 7.16 -0.23
C GLY A 304 13.08 8.51 0.49
N ARG A 305 13.34 8.51 1.81
CA ARG A 305 13.57 9.74 2.57
C ARG A 305 14.84 10.46 2.11
N ALA A 306 15.91 9.72 1.87
CA ALA A 306 17.14 10.31 1.35
C ALA A 306 16.94 11.00 -0.01
N LEU A 307 16.10 10.43 -0.89
CA LEU A 307 15.73 11.05 -2.17
C LEU A 307 14.98 12.36 -1.95
N VAL A 308 13.97 12.37 -1.08
CA VAL A 308 13.20 13.59 -0.73
C VAL A 308 14.09 14.67 -0.14
N ASP A 309 15.06 14.29 0.69
CA ASP A 309 16.05 15.22 1.30
C ASP A 309 17.12 15.70 0.29
N GLY A 310 17.03 15.30 -0.99
CA GLY A 310 17.90 15.78 -2.07
C GLY A 310 19.28 15.12 -2.13
N ALA A 311 19.37 13.85 -1.71
CA ALA A 311 20.61 13.06 -1.81
C ALA A 311 21.15 13.06 -3.25
N LYS A 312 22.44 13.35 -3.41
CA LYS A 312 23.12 13.33 -4.72
C LYS A 312 23.64 11.95 -5.10
N LYS A 313 23.62 11.01 -4.16
CA LYS A 313 24.05 9.62 -4.34
C LYS A 313 23.26 8.72 -3.40
N LEU A 314 22.89 7.55 -3.91
CA LEU A 314 22.16 6.55 -3.14
C LEU A 314 22.79 5.17 -3.35
N THR A 315 22.99 4.41 -2.27
CA THR A 315 23.49 3.03 -2.38
C THR A 315 22.31 2.09 -2.62
N LEU A 316 22.26 1.47 -3.78
CA LEU A 316 21.22 0.51 -4.16
C LEU A 316 21.85 -0.83 -4.53
N LEU A 317 21.39 -1.92 -3.91
CA LEU A 317 21.90 -3.27 -4.16
C LEU A 317 23.42 -3.38 -4.05
N GLY A 318 24.02 -2.66 -3.08
CA GLY A 318 25.46 -2.62 -2.85
C GLY A 318 26.26 -1.65 -3.74
N GLU A 319 25.61 -1.01 -4.73
CA GLU A 319 26.27 -0.09 -5.65
C GLU A 319 25.89 1.36 -5.40
N PRO A 320 26.85 2.29 -5.45
CA PRO A 320 26.61 3.72 -5.32
C PRO A 320 26.11 4.30 -6.64
N ILE A 321 24.87 4.79 -6.67
CA ILE A 321 24.21 5.37 -7.85
C ILE A 321 24.09 6.89 -7.68
N ALA A 322 24.51 7.65 -8.69
CA ALA A 322 24.31 9.10 -8.72
C ALA A 322 22.82 9.43 -8.90
N VAL A 323 22.31 10.40 -8.16
CA VAL A 323 20.93 10.91 -8.30
C VAL A 323 20.97 12.16 -9.18
N LYS A 324 20.58 12.01 -10.45
CA LYS A 324 20.42 13.08 -11.43
C LYS A 324 18.97 13.22 -11.87
N ALA A 325 18.15 12.20 -11.64
CA ALA A 325 16.71 12.22 -11.84
C ALA A 325 16.06 13.34 -11.02
N ARG A 326 14.95 13.88 -11.50
CA ARG A 326 14.12 14.81 -10.74
C ARG A 326 13.30 14.02 -9.69
N VAL A 327 13.26 14.49 -8.45
CA VAL A 327 12.55 13.87 -7.34
C VAL A 327 11.56 14.88 -6.78
#